data_240bce7d58ab18b73c1a6f5d6de26710
#
_entry.id   240bce7d58ab18b73c1a6f5d6de26710
#
_cell.length_a   1.000
_cell.length_b   1.000
_cell.length_c   1.000
_cell.angle_alpha   90.00
_cell.angle_beta   90.00
_cell.angle_gamma   90.00
#
_symmetry.space_group_name_H-M   'P 1'
#
loop_
_entity.id
_entity.type
_entity.pdbx_description
1 polymer ?
#
loop_
_entity_poly.entity_id
_entity_poly.type
_entity_poly.pdbx_seq_one_letter_code
_entity_poly.pdbx_strand_id
1 'polypeptide(L)'
;MLKRAAFLFFSIIIGIQLVRAQEIQARFTVLASQISTEVDKKIFQTLQTAVTNFINNRKWTTDEFQPNEKIQCNFLLNVEEDLGNHLYRGTLTVQAARPIHSTSYDSPIINVLDDDVVFRYQEFQPIEFNENRVQGNDPSAANLPAILAYYVNIILGFDYGSFSLRGGDNYFKKAWNIVNNAPESSNITGWRAFENIRNRYWLAENLTNNRFALIHDALYTYYRLGLDRFYENEAEAREGVANCLNFLNTVNTENPNSMIMQFFFQGKSNELVKVFSKADSDTKKRIREILSKLDITNTTAYKELK
;
A
#
# COMPACT_ATOMS: atom_id res chain seq x y z
N MET A 1 33.63 -43.69 -18.88
CA MET A 1 32.75 -42.69 -19.49
C MET A 1 31.48 -42.49 -18.72
N LEU A 2 30.76 -43.51 -18.29
CA LEU A 2 29.46 -43.40 -17.54
C LEU A 2 29.57 -42.56 -16.25
N LYS A 3 30.65 -42.71 -15.45
CA LYS A 3 30.81 -41.95 -14.19
C LYS A 3 31.02 -40.46 -14.40
N ARG A 4 31.61 -40.02 -15.52
CA ARG A 4 31.80 -38.60 -15.87
C ARG A 4 30.49 -37.99 -16.41
N ALA A 5 29.67 -38.75 -17.11
CA ALA A 5 28.34 -38.31 -17.58
C ALA A 5 27.37 -38.17 -16.42
N ALA A 6 27.39 -39.09 -15.43
CA ALA A 6 26.58 -38.99 -14.23
C ALA A 6 26.92 -37.77 -13.35
N PHE A 7 28.21 -37.40 -13.26
CA PHE A 7 28.66 -36.22 -12.51
C PHE A 7 28.24 -34.90 -13.19
N LEU A 8 28.31 -34.85 -14.52
CA LEU A 8 27.82 -33.70 -15.30
C LEU A 8 26.29 -33.55 -15.18
N PHE A 9 25.55 -34.66 -15.20
CA PHE A 9 24.08 -34.61 -15.02
C PHE A 9 23.65 -34.17 -13.61
N PHE A 10 24.40 -34.60 -12.58
CA PHE A 10 24.18 -34.19 -11.20
C PHE A 10 24.54 -32.72 -10.96
N SER A 11 25.58 -32.18 -11.65
CA SER A 11 25.93 -30.74 -11.59
C SER A 11 24.89 -29.82 -12.26
N ILE A 12 24.20 -30.31 -13.29
CA ILE A 12 23.15 -29.54 -13.97
C ILE A 12 21.90 -29.48 -13.11
N ILE A 13 21.58 -30.50 -12.32
CA ILE A 13 20.39 -30.52 -11.42
C ILE A 13 20.59 -29.58 -10.21
N ILE A 14 21.83 -29.37 -9.75
CA ILE A 14 22.13 -28.44 -8.62
C ILE A 14 22.08 -26.98 -9.08
N GLY A 15 22.12 -26.70 -10.38
CA GLY A 15 22.07 -25.33 -10.95
C GLY A 15 20.68 -24.71 -11.11
N ILE A 16 19.59 -25.47 -10.91
CA ILE A 16 18.25 -24.92 -10.90
C ILE A 16 17.96 -24.39 -9.48
N GLN A 17 18.60 -23.30 -9.14
CA GLN A 17 18.09 -22.41 -8.10
C GLN A 17 16.76 -21.92 -8.63
N LEU A 18 15.66 -22.43 -8.07
CA LEU A 18 14.35 -21.82 -8.22
C LEU A 18 14.50 -20.38 -7.72
N VAL A 19 14.65 -19.45 -8.64
CA VAL A 19 14.53 -18.01 -8.35
C VAL A 19 13.11 -17.84 -7.89
N ARG A 20 12.90 -17.97 -6.57
CA ARG A 20 11.61 -17.69 -5.96
C ARG A 20 11.35 -16.20 -6.18
N ALA A 21 10.45 -15.89 -7.07
CA ALA A 21 10.04 -14.51 -7.27
C ALA A 21 9.37 -14.03 -5.97
N GLN A 22 9.85 -12.91 -5.43
CA GLN A 22 9.20 -12.25 -4.30
C GLN A 22 7.94 -11.54 -4.81
N GLU A 23 6.95 -11.37 -3.94
CA GLU A 23 5.63 -10.84 -4.28
C GLU A 23 5.66 -9.36 -4.63
N ILE A 24 6.54 -8.62 -3.96
CA ILE A 24 6.68 -7.16 -4.08
C ILE A 24 7.87 -6.83 -4.98
N GLN A 25 7.67 -5.89 -5.87
CA GLN A 25 8.72 -5.21 -6.62
C GLN A 25 8.68 -3.72 -6.27
N ALA A 26 9.35 -3.39 -5.18
CA ALA A 26 9.40 -2.03 -4.66
C ALA A 26 10.56 -1.25 -5.25
N ARG A 27 10.28 -0.01 -5.67
CA ARG A 27 11.28 1.04 -5.84
C ARG A 27 11.25 1.92 -4.59
N PHE A 28 12.37 1.98 -3.87
CA PHE A 28 12.52 2.87 -2.71
C PHE A 28 13.49 3.99 -3.08
N THR A 29 13.08 5.23 -2.82
CA THR A 29 13.88 6.43 -3.09
C THR A 29 13.97 7.27 -1.83
N VAL A 30 15.16 7.78 -1.53
CA VAL A 30 15.37 8.71 -0.42
C VAL A 30 15.74 10.08 -0.97
N LEU A 31 14.99 11.10 -0.57
CA LEU A 31 15.33 12.51 -0.78
C LEU A 31 15.77 13.12 0.55
N ALA A 32 16.88 13.83 0.55
CA ALA A 32 17.43 14.52 1.72
C ALA A 32 17.97 15.91 1.33
N SER A 33 17.23 16.61 0.47
CA SER A 33 17.65 17.91 -0.05
C SER A 33 17.61 19.01 1.01
N GLN A 34 16.79 18.84 2.04
CA GLN A 34 16.62 19.80 3.15
C GLN A 34 17.65 19.59 4.27
N ILE A 35 18.34 18.45 4.28
CA ILE A 35 19.35 18.15 5.30
C ILE A 35 20.62 18.97 5.05
N SER A 36 21.20 19.52 6.14
CA SER A 36 22.43 20.28 6.11
C SER A 36 23.55 19.58 5.34
N THR A 37 24.43 20.37 4.71
CA THR A 37 25.62 19.87 4.01
C THR A 37 26.65 19.23 4.94
N GLU A 38 26.53 19.46 6.26
CA GLU A 38 27.42 18.84 7.27
C GLU A 38 27.13 17.34 7.46
N VAL A 39 25.93 16.88 7.10
CA VAL A 39 25.59 15.44 7.16
C VAL A 39 26.12 14.76 5.89
N ASP A 40 26.84 13.66 6.08
CA ASP A 40 27.27 12.83 4.95
C ASP A 40 26.05 12.18 4.26
N LYS A 41 25.66 12.73 3.12
CA LYS A 41 24.52 12.27 2.32
C LYS A 41 24.67 10.83 1.84
N LYS A 42 25.85 10.24 1.94
CA LYS A 42 26.11 8.84 1.61
C LYS A 42 25.31 7.88 2.51
N ILE A 43 25.02 8.29 3.76
CA ILE A 43 24.18 7.51 4.68
C ILE A 43 22.79 7.23 4.08
N PHE A 44 22.21 8.18 3.33
CA PHE A 44 20.90 8.01 2.71
C PHE A 44 20.94 7.11 1.48
N GLN A 45 22.07 7.00 0.80
CA GLN A 45 22.27 6.03 -0.28
C GLN A 45 22.35 4.60 0.27
N THR A 46 23.05 4.41 1.40
CA THR A 46 23.11 3.11 2.08
C THR A 46 21.76 2.72 2.66
N LEU A 47 21.01 3.68 3.24
CA LEU A 47 19.64 3.48 3.69
C LEU A 47 18.73 3.03 2.53
N GLN A 48 18.76 3.74 1.39
CA GLN A 48 17.97 3.39 0.21
C GLN A 48 18.24 1.95 -0.23
N THR A 49 19.51 1.54 -0.29
CA THR A 49 19.90 0.18 -0.66
C THR A 49 19.41 -0.84 0.36
N ALA A 50 19.61 -0.57 1.66
CA ALA A 50 19.21 -1.47 2.72
C ALA A 50 17.68 -1.68 2.75
N VAL A 51 16.89 -0.61 2.61
CA VAL A 51 15.43 -0.69 2.56
C VAL A 51 14.93 -1.38 1.30
N THR A 52 15.53 -1.09 0.13
CA THR A 52 15.19 -1.78 -1.12
C THR A 52 15.37 -3.29 -0.97
N ASN A 53 16.50 -3.71 -0.40
CA ASN A 53 16.78 -5.12 -0.13
C ASN A 53 15.82 -5.71 0.90
N PHE A 54 15.49 -4.98 1.94
CA PHE A 54 14.55 -5.42 2.98
C PHE A 54 13.16 -5.72 2.38
N ILE A 55 12.62 -4.82 1.56
CA ILE A 55 11.29 -5.01 0.98
C ILE A 55 11.31 -6.12 -0.08
N ASN A 56 12.28 -6.08 -1.01
CA ASN A 56 12.29 -6.95 -2.18
C ASN A 56 12.81 -8.37 -1.92
N ASN A 57 13.62 -8.59 -0.88
CA ASN A 57 14.21 -9.91 -0.61
C ASN A 57 13.51 -10.67 0.52
N ARG A 58 12.60 -10.00 1.25
CA ARG A 58 11.78 -10.64 2.28
C ARG A 58 10.59 -11.36 1.65
N LYS A 59 10.31 -12.57 2.09
CA LYS A 59 9.07 -13.29 1.76
C LYS A 59 7.93 -12.78 2.65
N TRP A 60 6.91 -12.18 2.03
CA TRP A 60 5.78 -11.57 2.74
C TRP A 60 4.54 -12.46 2.75
N THR A 61 4.42 -13.37 1.76
CA THR A 61 3.32 -14.32 1.62
C THR A 61 3.82 -15.76 1.55
N THR A 62 2.91 -16.72 1.55
CA THR A 62 3.22 -18.14 1.28
C THR A 62 3.14 -18.48 -0.20
N ASP A 63 2.56 -17.60 -1.00
CA ASP A 63 2.29 -17.84 -2.41
C ASP A 63 3.53 -17.67 -3.28
N GLU A 64 3.51 -18.24 -4.46
CA GLU A 64 4.57 -18.13 -5.46
C GLU A 64 4.09 -17.21 -6.59
N PHE A 65 4.77 -16.09 -6.77
CA PHE A 65 4.46 -15.12 -7.80
C PHE A 65 5.36 -15.33 -9.02
N GLN A 66 4.79 -15.24 -10.21
CA GLN A 66 5.58 -15.13 -11.42
C GLN A 66 6.16 -13.71 -11.55
N PRO A 67 7.26 -13.50 -12.29
CA PRO A 67 7.87 -12.18 -12.44
C PRO A 67 6.93 -11.06 -12.91
N ASN A 68 5.93 -11.40 -13.72
CA ASN A 68 4.91 -10.49 -14.25
C ASN A 68 3.69 -10.31 -13.32
N GLU A 69 3.61 -11.08 -12.23
CA GLU A 69 2.54 -10.98 -11.23
C GLU A 69 2.94 -10.12 -10.04
N LYS A 70 4.21 -9.70 -9.95
CA LYS A 70 4.72 -8.90 -8.85
C LYS A 70 3.98 -7.57 -8.72
N ILE A 71 3.63 -7.24 -7.49
CA ILE A 71 2.99 -5.98 -7.16
C ILE A 71 4.01 -4.85 -7.26
N GLN A 72 3.79 -3.95 -8.23
CA GLN A 72 4.64 -2.78 -8.44
C GLN A 72 4.30 -1.71 -7.41
N CYS A 73 5.29 -1.25 -6.65
CA CYS A 73 5.08 -0.18 -5.69
C CYS A 73 6.28 0.77 -5.59
N ASN A 74 5.98 2.02 -5.25
CA ASN A 74 6.97 3.07 -5.05
C ASN A 74 6.86 3.59 -3.62
N PHE A 75 8.02 3.72 -2.98
CA PHE A 75 8.18 4.35 -1.68
C PHE A 75 9.14 5.52 -1.84
N LEU A 76 8.70 6.71 -1.47
CA LEU A 76 9.52 7.92 -1.47
C LEU A 76 9.63 8.46 -0.05
N LEU A 77 10.80 8.29 0.56
CA LEU A 77 11.13 8.88 1.86
C LEU A 77 11.78 10.24 1.63
N ASN A 78 11.10 11.29 2.05
CA ASN A 78 11.66 12.64 2.07
C ASN A 78 12.13 12.93 3.50
N VAL A 79 13.45 12.99 3.70
CA VAL A 79 14.06 13.31 4.98
C VAL A 79 14.13 14.83 5.11
N GLU A 80 13.46 15.37 6.11
CA GLU A 80 13.22 16.81 6.27
C GLU A 80 14.07 17.41 7.38
N GLU A 81 14.34 16.63 8.44
CA GLU A 81 15.02 17.13 9.63
C GLU A 81 16.02 16.09 10.18
N ASP A 82 17.21 16.56 10.57
CA ASP A 82 18.16 15.83 11.39
C ASP A 82 17.98 16.27 12.85
N LEU A 83 17.49 15.33 13.68
CA LEU A 83 17.25 15.55 15.11
C LEU A 83 18.49 15.29 15.96
N GLY A 84 19.64 15.02 15.33
CA GLY A 84 20.89 14.63 15.98
C GLY A 84 20.95 13.13 16.35
N ASN A 85 22.15 12.66 16.64
CA ASN A 85 22.40 11.25 17.03
C ASN A 85 21.85 10.23 16.00
N HIS A 86 21.94 10.53 14.71
CA HIS A 86 21.42 9.73 13.60
C HIS A 86 19.91 9.51 13.65
N LEU A 87 19.17 10.35 14.34
CA LEU A 87 17.72 10.36 14.38
C LEU A 87 17.19 11.37 13.35
N TYR A 88 16.31 10.92 12.48
CA TYR A 88 15.77 11.71 11.39
C TYR A 88 14.25 11.76 11.42
N ARG A 89 13.70 12.86 10.93
CA ARG A 89 12.26 13.02 10.67
C ARG A 89 12.04 13.27 9.20
N GLY A 90 10.93 12.80 8.67
CA GLY A 90 10.53 13.00 7.29
C GLY A 90 9.12 12.52 7.02
N THR A 91 8.78 12.49 5.74
CA THR A 91 7.50 12.00 5.22
C THR A 91 7.74 10.81 4.29
N LEU A 92 6.77 9.88 4.23
CA LEU A 92 6.82 8.72 3.35
C LEU A 92 5.61 8.70 2.43
N THR A 93 5.86 8.86 1.13
CA THR A 93 4.84 8.60 0.11
C THR A 93 4.87 7.13 -0.29
N VAL A 94 3.72 6.46 -0.23
CA VAL A 94 3.56 5.06 -0.65
C VAL A 94 2.54 4.99 -1.76
N GLN A 95 2.95 4.39 -2.88
CA GLN A 95 2.12 4.19 -4.06
C GLN A 95 2.19 2.74 -4.53
N ALA A 96 1.05 2.17 -4.85
CA ALA A 96 0.95 0.88 -5.52
C ALA A 96 -0.22 0.91 -6.50
N ALA A 97 -0.06 0.18 -7.60
CA ALA A 97 -1.08 0.04 -8.62
C ALA A 97 -1.25 -1.44 -9.00
N ARG A 98 -2.42 -1.77 -9.48
CA ARG A 98 -2.82 -3.10 -9.90
C ARG A 98 -3.18 -3.08 -11.40
N PRO A 99 -2.66 -4.00 -12.21
CA PRO A 99 -3.08 -4.15 -13.59
C PRO A 99 -4.56 -4.55 -13.68
N ILE A 100 -5.29 -3.95 -14.60
CA ILE A 100 -6.69 -4.30 -14.87
C ILE A 100 -6.75 -5.35 -15.98
N HIS A 101 -7.54 -6.39 -15.74
CA HIS A 101 -7.63 -7.56 -16.61
C HIS A 101 -7.84 -7.20 -18.10
N SER A 102 -7.02 -7.80 -18.96
CA SER A 102 -7.04 -7.62 -20.43
C SER A 102 -6.93 -6.16 -20.91
N THR A 103 -6.29 -5.30 -20.13
CA THR A 103 -6.00 -3.90 -20.50
C THR A 103 -4.54 -3.56 -20.27
N SER A 104 -4.09 -2.41 -20.76
CA SER A 104 -2.77 -1.83 -20.44
C SER A 104 -2.85 -0.80 -19.30
N TYR A 105 -3.97 -0.75 -18.58
CA TYR A 105 -4.21 0.22 -17.52
C TYR A 105 -3.90 -0.36 -16.15
N ASP A 106 -3.13 0.40 -15.36
CA ASP A 106 -2.85 0.10 -13.96
C ASP A 106 -3.67 1.05 -13.09
N SER A 107 -4.59 0.48 -12.29
CA SER A 107 -5.41 1.24 -11.34
C SER A 107 -4.70 1.43 -10.02
N PRO A 108 -4.64 2.65 -9.45
CA PRO A 108 -4.02 2.88 -8.16
C PRO A 108 -4.80 2.16 -7.04
N ILE A 109 -4.11 1.32 -6.27
CA ILE A 109 -4.67 0.68 -5.06
C ILE A 109 -4.27 1.41 -3.79
N ILE A 110 -3.11 2.06 -3.78
CA ILE A 110 -2.60 2.89 -2.70
C ILE A 110 -1.95 4.14 -3.27
N ASN A 111 -2.27 5.28 -2.66
CA ASN A 111 -1.57 6.54 -2.87
C ASN A 111 -1.68 7.37 -1.58
N VAL A 112 -0.74 7.20 -0.66
CA VAL A 112 -0.79 7.81 0.66
C VAL A 112 0.49 8.58 0.97
N LEU A 113 0.34 9.69 1.67
CA LEU A 113 1.41 10.43 2.34
C LEU A 113 1.29 10.19 3.85
N ASP A 114 2.37 9.72 4.45
CA ASP A 114 2.52 9.52 5.89
C ASP A 114 3.49 10.54 6.44
N ASP A 115 3.02 11.44 7.28
CA ASP A 115 3.79 12.54 7.87
C ASP A 115 4.45 12.14 9.21
N ASP A 116 4.12 10.97 9.73
CA ASP A 116 4.55 10.50 11.05
C ASP A 116 5.77 9.56 10.96
N VAL A 117 6.82 9.98 10.25
CA VAL A 117 8.02 9.15 10.03
C VAL A 117 9.23 9.70 10.79
N VAL A 118 9.52 9.07 11.93
CA VAL A 118 10.74 9.33 12.70
C VAL A 118 11.53 8.02 12.81
N PHE A 119 12.82 8.06 12.51
CA PHE A 119 13.65 6.85 12.51
C PHE A 119 15.11 7.15 12.82
N ARG A 120 15.78 6.15 13.41
CA ARG A 120 17.23 6.14 13.57
C ARG A 120 17.85 5.24 12.52
N TYR A 121 18.91 5.73 11.89
CA TYR A 121 19.69 4.94 10.96
C TYR A 121 21.17 5.33 11.02
N GLN A 122 22.05 4.34 11.12
CA GLN A 122 23.49 4.49 10.99
C GLN A 122 23.96 3.83 9.70
N GLU A 123 25.03 4.36 9.11
CA GLU A 123 25.58 3.84 7.86
C GLU A 123 25.88 2.33 8.00
N PHE A 124 25.44 1.56 6.98
CA PHE A 124 25.53 0.10 6.94
C PHE A 124 24.75 -0.67 8.01
N GLN A 125 23.90 -0.02 8.79
CA GLN A 125 23.02 -0.73 9.72
C GLN A 125 22.02 -1.59 8.94
N PRO A 126 21.86 -2.89 9.25
CA PRO A 126 20.85 -3.73 8.61
C PRO A 126 19.45 -3.26 9.02
N ILE A 127 18.52 -3.34 8.06
CA ILE A 127 17.09 -3.12 8.32
C ILE A 127 16.48 -4.46 8.73
N GLU A 128 16.10 -4.58 9.99
CA GLU A 128 15.56 -5.79 10.57
C GLU A 128 14.12 -5.59 11.05
N PHE A 129 13.26 -6.55 10.79
CA PHE A 129 11.88 -6.57 11.27
C PHE A 129 11.48 -7.97 11.72
N ASN A 130 10.91 -8.05 12.90
CA ASN A 130 10.38 -9.28 13.48
C ASN A 130 8.90 -9.07 13.87
N GLU A 131 8.00 -9.84 13.26
CA GLU A 131 6.55 -9.74 13.50
C GLU A 131 6.16 -10.02 14.97
N ASN A 132 6.95 -10.82 15.68
CA ASN A 132 6.74 -11.15 17.09
C ASN A 132 7.42 -10.15 18.05
N ARG A 133 8.25 -9.24 17.54
CA ARG A 133 8.98 -8.26 18.33
C ARG A 133 9.13 -6.95 17.56
N VAL A 134 8.00 -6.34 17.24
CA VAL A 134 7.94 -5.12 16.40
C VAL A 134 8.72 -3.96 17.01
N GLN A 135 8.70 -3.79 18.34
CA GLN A 135 9.39 -2.69 19.02
C GLN A 135 10.94 -2.76 18.93
N GLY A 136 11.51 -3.94 18.63
CA GLY A 136 12.96 -4.10 18.59
C GLY A 136 13.63 -3.86 19.96
N ASN A 137 14.94 -3.59 19.91
CA ASN A 137 15.72 -3.18 21.11
C ASN A 137 15.86 -1.66 21.20
N ASP A 138 15.92 -0.96 20.06
CA ASP A 138 15.89 0.49 19.93
C ASP A 138 14.61 0.87 19.17
N PRO A 139 13.61 1.47 19.84
CA PRO A 139 12.36 1.86 19.20
C PRO A 139 12.54 2.76 17.97
N SER A 140 13.48 3.69 18.02
CA SER A 140 13.73 4.61 16.92
C SER A 140 14.33 3.91 15.69
N ALA A 141 15.19 2.91 15.90
CA ALA A 141 15.73 2.09 14.82
C ALA A 141 14.69 1.09 14.27
N ALA A 142 13.79 0.59 15.12
CA ALA A 142 12.73 -0.34 14.74
C ALA A 142 11.54 0.33 14.03
N ASN A 143 11.39 1.66 14.14
CA ASN A 143 10.19 2.34 13.64
C ASN A 143 10.09 2.34 12.11
N LEU A 144 11.16 2.66 11.38
CA LEU A 144 11.12 2.62 9.92
C LEU A 144 10.84 1.22 9.36
N PRO A 145 11.50 0.14 9.79
CA PRO A 145 11.11 -1.23 9.41
C PRO A 145 9.66 -1.57 9.71
N ALA A 146 9.13 -1.12 10.86
CA ALA A 146 7.73 -1.33 11.22
C ALA A 146 6.77 -0.59 10.28
N ILE A 147 7.05 0.67 9.94
CA ILE A 147 6.27 1.46 8.96
C ILE A 147 6.27 0.77 7.59
N LEU A 148 7.43 0.34 7.11
CA LEU A 148 7.55 -0.34 5.83
C LEU A 148 6.78 -1.67 5.81
N ALA A 149 6.94 -2.50 6.85
CA ALA A 149 6.21 -3.75 6.98
C ALA A 149 4.69 -3.53 7.09
N TYR A 150 4.26 -2.47 7.77
CA TYR A 150 2.86 -2.07 7.84
C TYR A 150 2.31 -1.78 6.44
N TYR A 151 2.96 -0.91 5.66
CA TYR A 151 2.48 -0.56 4.32
C TYR A 151 2.56 -1.72 3.33
N VAL A 152 3.57 -2.59 3.42
CA VAL A 152 3.60 -3.82 2.61
C VAL A 152 2.38 -4.70 2.92
N ASN A 153 2.00 -4.87 4.19
CA ASN A 153 0.80 -5.63 4.54
C ASN A 153 -0.49 -4.92 4.08
N ILE A 154 -0.56 -3.59 4.12
CA ILE A 154 -1.69 -2.83 3.55
C ILE A 154 -1.77 -3.06 2.03
N ILE A 155 -0.65 -2.96 1.29
CA ILE A 155 -0.60 -3.22 -0.16
C ILE A 155 -1.11 -4.64 -0.47
N LEU A 156 -0.57 -5.65 0.20
CA LEU A 156 -0.99 -7.05 0.03
C LEU A 156 -2.47 -7.23 0.36
N GLY A 157 -2.95 -6.60 1.43
CA GLY A 157 -4.34 -6.66 1.82
C GLY A 157 -5.29 -6.10 0.76
N PHE A 158 -4.94 -4.97 0.16
CA PHE A 158 -5.71 -4.40 -0.94
C PHE A 158 -5.60 -5.22 -2.22
N ASP A 159 -4.42 -5.72 -2.56
CA ASP A 159 -4.23 -6.55 -3.75
C ASP A 159 -5.06 -7.82 -3.68
N TYR A 160 -4.90 -8.64 -2.64
CA TYR A 160 -5.66 -9.88 -2.45
C TYR A 160 -7.17 -9.64 -2.29
N GLY A 161 -7.57 -8.56 -1.58
CA GLY A 161 -8.96 -8.16 -1.43
C GLY A 161 -9.62 -7.73 -2.75
N SER A 162 -8.82 -7.22 -3.70
CA SER A 162 -9.29 -6.85 -5.03
C SER A 162 -9.62 -8.05 -5.93
N PHE A 163 -9.02 -9.21 -5.65
CA PHE A 163 -9.22 -10.46 -6.40
C PHE A 163 -10.25 -11.39 -5.77
N SER A 164 -10.25 -11.48 -4.45
CA SER A 164 -11.08 -12.41 -3.69
C SER A 164 -11.75 -11.69 -2.54
N LEU A 165 -13.05 -11.91 -2.40
CA LEU A 165 -13.81 -11.35 -1.28
C LEU A 165 -13.17 -11.79 0.04
N ARG A 166 -12.80 -10.80 0.89
CA ARG A 166 -12.08 -11.01 2.16
C ARG A 166 -10.67 -11.61 2.02
N GLY A 167 -10.12 -11.71 0.79
CA GLY A 167 -8.77 -12.25 0.55
C GLY A 167 -7.66 -11.47 1.27
N GLY A 168 -7.86 -10.18 1.51
CA GLY A 168 -6.91 -9.30 2.20
C GLY A 168 -6.91 -9.37 3.72
N ASP A 169 -7.90 -10.03 4.35
CA ASP A 169 -8.13 -9.99 5.81
C ASP A 169 -6.90 -10.38 6.64
N ASN A 170 -6.15 -11.38 6.22
CA ASN A 170 -4.95 -11.83 6.94
C ASN A 170 -3.85 -10.76 6.95
N TYR A 171 -3.68 -10.02 5.86
CA TYR A 171 -2.69 -8.96 5.75
C TYR A 171 -3.11 -7.72 6.55
N PHE A 172 -4.39 -7.36 6.54
CA PHE A 172 -4.91 -6.29 7.39
C PHE A 172 -4.75 -6.62 8.88
N LYS A 173 -4.96 -7.89 9.28
CA LYS A 173 -4.68 -8.35 10.65
C LYS A 173 -3.19 -8.25 11.00
N LYS A 174 -2.28 -8.56 10.07
CA LYS A 174 -0.84 -8.37 10.28
C LYS A 174 -0.49 -6.89 10.45
N ALA A 175 -1.07 -6.00 9.62
CA ALA A 175 -0.91 -4.55 9.78
C ALA A 175 -1.44 -4.07 11.14
N TRP A 176 -2.59 -4.56 11.58
CA TRP A 176 -3.14 -4.28 12.90
C TRP A 176 -2.24 -4.79 14.05
N ASN A 177 -1.65 -5.98 13.89
CA ASN A 177 -0.68 -6.50 14.86
C ASN A 177 0.56 -5.58 14.98
N ILE A 178 1.03 -5.04 13.86
CA ILE A 178 2.14 -4.06 13.86
C ILE A 178 1.73 -2.81 14.65
N VAL A 179 0.53 -2.26 14.42
CA VAL A 179 0.01 -1.10 15.14
C VAL A 179 -0.04 -1.35 16.66
N ASN A 180 -0.55 -2.50 17.07
CA ASN A 180 -0.70 -2.84 18.49
C ASN A 180 0.64 -3.04 19.21
N ASN A 181 1.69 -3.43 18.49
CA ASN A 181 3.03 -3.70 19.01
C ASN A 181 4.07 -2.70 18.48
N ALA A 182 3.63 -1.55 17.99
CA ALA A 182 4.48 -0.55 17.37
C ALA A 182 5.54 -0.02 18.34
N PRO A 183 6.72 0.42 17.84
CA PRO A 183 7.74 1.04 18.66
C PRO A 183 7.20 2.29 19.37
N GLU A 184 7.59 2.45 20.62
CA GLU A 184 7.15 3.57 21.45
C GLU A 184 8.35 4.40 21.93
N SER A 185 8.33 5.70 21.61
CA SER A 185 9.20 6.71 22.24
C SER A 185 8.52 8.07 22.10
N SER A 186 9.02 9.07 22.84
CA SER A 186 8.45 10.44 22.84
C SER A 186 8.40 11.11 21.47
N ASN A 187 9.24 10.68 20.52
CA ASN A 187 9.33 11.26 19.18
C ASN A 187 8.60 10.44 18.12
N ILE A 188 8.08 9.25 18.45
CA ILE A 188 7.39 8.37 17.51
C ILE A 188 5.90 8.62 17.60
N THR A 189 5.27 8.90 16.44
CA THR A 189 3.84 9.15 16.28
C THR A 189 3.25 8.33 15.14
N GLY A 190 1.93 8.43 14.94
CA GLY A 190 1.19 7.76 13.86
C GLY A 190 0.67 6.36 14.20
N TRP A 191 0.94 5.86 15.42
CA TRP A 191 0.54 4.53 15.86
C TRP A 191 -0.62 4.50 16.88
N ARG A 192 -1.03 5.65 17.41
CA ARG A 192 -2.03 5.75 18.48
C ARG A 192 -3.25 6.56 18.06
N ALA A 193 -4.43 6.15 18.53
CA ALA A 193 -5.71 6.77 18.19
C ALA A 193 -5.81 8.25 18.57
N PHE A 194 -5.14 8.66 19.66
CA PHE A 194 -5.22 10.01 20.21
C PHE A 194 -4.28 11.02 19.56
N GLU A 195 -3.32 10.55 18.74
CA GLU A 195 -2.30 11.43 18.13
C GLU A 195 -2.88 12.22 16.94
N ASN A 196 -3.65 11.56 16.10
CA ASN A 196 -4.28 12.13 14.92
C ASN A 196 -5.47 11.26 14.50
N ILE A 197 -6.47 11.86 13.86
CA ILE A 197 -7.62 11.14 13.27
C ILE A 197 -7.30 10.48 11.92
N ARG A 198 -6.13 10.74 11.36
CA ARG A 198 -5.69 10.29 10.03
C ARG A 198 -4.25 9.78 10.09
N ASN A 199 -4.09 8.60 10.66
CA ASN A 199 -2.80 7.95 10.82
C ASN A 199 -2.90 6.43 10.57
N ARG A 200 -1.78 5.72 10.73
CA ARG A 200 -1.69 4.26 10.57
C ARG A 200 -2.64 3.50 11.48
N TYR A 201 -2.87 3.98 12.71
CA TYR A 201 -3.82 3.37 13.64
C TYR A 201 -5.22 3.30 13.03
N TRP A 202 -5.76 4.45 12.60
CA TRP A 202 -7.13 4.51 12.12
C TRP A 202 -7.34 3.77 10.80
N LEU A 203 -6.34 3.76 9.91
CA LEU A 203 -6.43 2.97 8.68
C LEU A 203 -6.52 1.47 8.99
N ALA A 204 -5.65 0.93 9.85
CA ALA A 204 -5.66 -0.48 10.22
C ALA A 204 -6.91 -0.84 11.04
N GLU A 205 -7.37 0.03 11.94
CA GLU A 205 -8.61 -0.15 12.69
C GLU A 205 -9.81 -0.25 11.73
N ASN A 206 -9.93 0.68 10.78
CA ASN A 206 -11.02 0.69 9.82
C ASN A 206 -11.01 -0.57 8.92
N LEU A 207 -9.84 -1.13 8.60
CA LEU A 207 -9.71 -2.33 7.77
C LEU A 207 -9.95 -3.64 8.54
N THR A 208 -9.97 -3.61 9.87
CA THR A 208 -10.14 -4.80 10.71
C THR A 208 -11.40 -4.81 11.56
N ASN A 209 -12.03 -3.66 11.75
CA ASN A 209 -13.24 -3.52 12.55
C ASN A 209 -14.49 -3.87 11.73
N ASN A 210 -15.36 -4.73 12.29
CA ASN A 210 -16.58 -5.20 11.61
C ASN A 210 -17.55 -4.09 11.19
N ARG A 211 -17.55 -2.92 11.84
CA ARG A 211 -18.38 -1.78 11.41
C ARG A 211 -18.04 -1.27 10.01
N PHE A 212 -16.84 -1.61 9.52
CA PHE A 212 -16.38 -1.29 8.17
C PHE A 212 -16.40 -2.49 7.22
N ALA A 213 -17.12 -3.55 7.55
CA ALA A 213 -17.12 -4.79 6.76
C ALA A 213 -17.42 -4.57 5.27
N LEU A 214 -18.32 -3.63 4.93
CA LEU A 214 -18.67 -3.27 3.56
C LEU A 214 -17.51 -2.67 2.74
N ILE A 215 -16.42 -2.24 3.38
CA ILE A 215 -15.20 -1.80 2.66
C ILE A 215 -14.58 -2.95 1.87
N HIS A 216 -14.61 -4.16 2.39
CA HIS A 216 -14.07 -5.34 1.69
C HIS A 216 -14.95 -5.72 0.50
N ASP A 217 -16.29 -5.59 0.64
CA ASP A 217 -17.23 -5.78 -0.46
C ASP A 217 -17.04 -4.70 -1.52
N ALA A 218 -16.85 -3.44 -1.10
CA ALA A 218 -16.57 -2.33 -2.01
C ALA A 218 -15.28 -2.54 -2.80
N LEU A 219 -14.21 -2.97 -2.14
CA LEU A 219 -12.90 -3.21 -2.77
C LEU A 219 -13.01 -4.31 -3.85
N TYR A 220 -13.57 -5.47 -3.49
CA TYR A 220 -13.80 -6.58 -4.42
C TYR A 220 -14.69 -6.18 -5.60
N THR A 221 -15.81 -5.49 -5.29
CA THR A 221 -16.78 -5.05 -6.29
C THR A 221 -16.18 -4.02 -7.25
N TYR A 222 -15.37 -3.08 -6.72
CA TYR A 222 -14.70 -2.07 -7.55
C TYR A 222 -13.79 -2.69 -8.59
N TYR A 223 -12.92 -3.61 -8.17
CA TYR A 223 -11.93 -4.21 -9.05
C TYR A 223 -12.49 -5.40 -9.83
N ARG A 224 -12.93 -6.45 -9.12
CA ARG A 224 -13.25 -7.73 -9.75
C ARG A 224 -14.57 -7.71 -10.53
N LEU A 225 -15.59 -7.05 -9.98
CA LEU A 225 -16.91 -6.93 -10.63
C LEU A 225 -17.05 -5.63 -11.44
N GLY A 226 -16.16 -4.66 -11.22
CA GLY A 226 -16.10 -3.39 -11.93
C GLY A 226 -14.98 -3.37 -12.97
N LEU A 227 -13.80 -2.87 -12.60
CA LEU A 227 -12.73 -2.56 -13.54
C LEU A 227 -12.29 -3.76 -14.41
N ASP A 228 -12.18 -4.97 -13.85
CA ASP A 228 -11.78 -6.17 -14.59
C ASP A 228 -12.80 -6.62 -15.66
N ARG A 229 -14.05 -6.10 -15.60
CA ARG A 229 -15.11 -6.41 -16.56
C ARG A 229 -15.15 -5.47 -17.77
N PHE A 230 -14.41 -4.37 -17.74
CA PHE A 230 -14.47 -3.37 -18.82
C PHE A 230 -14.15 -3.92 -20.20
N TYR A 231 -13.24 -4.88 -20.29
CA TYR A 231 -12.89 -5.52 -21.55
C TYR A 231 -14.05 -6.37 -22.12
N GLU A 232 -14.81 -7.03 -21.25
CA GLU A 232 -15.89 -7.94 -21.65
C GLU A 232 -17.21 -7.19 -21.85
N ASN A 233 -17.60 -6.33 -20.90
CA ASN A 233 -18.87 -5.61 -20.91
C ASN A 233 -18.77 -4.29 -20.13
N GLU A 234 -18.66 -3.17 -20.85
CA GLU A 234 -18.55 -1.83 -20.23
C GLU A 234 -19.78 -1.45 -19.37
N ALA A 235 -20.99 -1.94 -19.71
CA ALA A 235 -22.19 -1.61 -18.95
C ALA A 235 -22.20 -2.30 -17.59
N GLU A 236 -21.94 -3.61 -17.54
CA GLU A 236 -21.80 -4.37 -16.29
C GLU A 236 -20.65 -3.85 -15.43
N ALA A 237 -19.51 -3.50 -16.06
CA ALA A 237 -18.37 -2.90 -15.39
C ALA A 237 -18.75 -1.61 -14.66
N ARG A 238 -19.44 -0.69 -15.34
CA ARG A 238 -19.92 0.56 -14.72
C ARG A 238 -20.90 0.31 -13.59
N GLU A 239 -21.80 -0.67 -13.76
CA GLU A 239 -22.71 -1.07 -12.69
C GLU A 239 -21.96 -1.61 -11.46
N GLY A 240 -20.94 -2.45 -11.67
CA GLY A 240 -20.04 -2.91 -10.61
C GLY A 240 -19.40 -1.74 -9.84
N VAL A 241 -18.81 -0.77 -10.56
CA VAL A 241 -18.24 0.43 -9.92
C VAL A 241 -19.32 1.26 -9.20
N ALA A 242 -20.52 1.41 -9.78
CA ALA A 242 -21.63 2.11 -9.13
C ALA A 242 -22.08 1.41 -7.83
N ASN A 243 -22.12 0.06 -7.83
CA ASN A 243 -22.44 -0.72 -6.63
C ASN A 243 -21.37 -0.57 -5.54
N CYS A 244 -20.09 -0.52 -5.90
CA CYS A 244 -19.02 -0.16 -4.96
C CYS A 244 -19.30 1.20 -4.30
N LEU A 245 -19.67 2.23 -5.07
CA LEU A 245 -19.97 3.55 -4.53
C LEU A 245 -21.20 3.52 -3.59
N ASN A 246 -22.17 2.64 -3.81
CA ASN A 246 -23.30 2.44 -2.89
C ASN A 246 -22.83 1.87 -1.55
N PHE A 247 -21.93 0.84 -1.55
CA PHE A 247 -21.33 0.32 -0.32
C PHE A 247 -20.57 1.40 0.45
N LEU A 248 -19.72 2.17 -0.26
CA LEU A 248 -18.98 3.28 0.33
C LEU A 248 -19.90 4.37 0.91
N ASN A 249 -21.04 4.67 0.24
CA ASN A 249 -22.01 5.62 0.76
C ASN A 249 -22.68 5.12 2.04
N THR A 250 -22.97 3.83 2.16
CA THR A 250 -23.47 3.23 3.40
C THR A 250 -22.42 3.36 4.52
N VAL A 251 -21.17 2.97 4.26
CA VAL A 251 -20.09 3.12 5.24
C VAL A 251 -19.92 4.56 5.69
N ASN A 252 -19.92 5.52 4.76
CA ASN A 252 -19.75 6.94 5.10
C ASN A 252 -20.94 7.51 5.89
N THR A 253 -22.15 6.98 5.67
CA THR A 253 -23.33 7.39 6.41
C THR A 253 -23.28 6.93 7.87
N GLU A 254 -22.81 5.70 8.09
CA GLU A 254 -22.67 5.10 9.41
C GLU A 254 -21.42 5.58 10.16
N ASN A 255 -20.33 5.84 9.41
CA ASN A 255 -19.01 6.20 9.94
C ASN A 255 -18.43 7.40 9.16
N PRO A 256 -18.96 8.61 9.32
CA PRO A 256 -18.52 9.78 8.56
C PRO A 256 -17.08 10.17 8.89
N ASN A 257 -16.37 10.71 7.89
CA ASN A 257 -14.99 11.18 8.01
C ASN A 257 -13.95 10.11 8.43
N SER A 258 -14.26 8.82 8.22
CA SER A 258 -13.31 7.75 8.54
C SER A 258 -12.06 7.80 7.62
N MET A 259 -10.92 7.35 8.17
CA MET A 259 -9.64 7.33 7.44
C MET A 259 -9.73 6.51 6.15
N ILE A 260 -10.43 5.37 6.18
CA ILE A 260 -10.57 4.48 5.03
C ILE A 260 -11.30 5.14 3.85
N MET A 261 -12.26 6.02 4.10
CA MET A 261 -12.97 6.74 3.04
C MET A 261 -12.01 7.68 2.31
N GLN A 262 -11.24 8.46 3.04
CA GLN A 262 -10.23 9.33 2.43
C GLN A 262 -9.18 8.53 1.68
N PHE A 263 -8.68 7.45 2.29
CA PHE A 263 -7.66 6.57 1.71
C PHE A 263 -8.14 5.95 0.38
N PHE A 264 -9.39 5.48 0.31
CA PHE A 264 -9.94 4.88 -0.90
C PHE A 264 -9.96 5.85 -2.09
N PHE A 265 -10.32 7.13 -1.85
CA PHE A 265 -10.46 8.10 -2.93
C PHE A 265 -9.13 8.75 -3.35
N GLN A 266 -8.04 8.56 -2.60
CA GLN A 266 -6.74 9.09 -2.98
C GLN A 266 -6.26 8.51 -4.32
N GLY A 267 -6.12 9.39 -5.33
CA GLY A 267 -5.69 9.01 -6.66
C GLY A 267 -6.77 8.41 -7.59
N LYS A 268 -8.04 8.29 -7.14
CA LYS A 268 -9.12 7.66 -7.93
C LYS A 268 -10.07 8.62 -8.63
N SER A 269 -10.05 9.89 -8.32
CA SER A 269 -11.04 10.85 -8.86
C SER A 269 -11.08 10.87 -10.39
N ASN A 270 -9.93 10.95 -11.06
CA ASN A 270 -9.83 10.94 -12.51
C ASN A 270 -10.25 9.59 -13.12
N GLU A 271 -9.96 8.48 -12.47
CA GLU A 271 -10.38 7.14 -12.88
C GLU A 271 -11.92 7.05 -12.85
N LEU A 272 -12.55 7.48 -11.76
CA LEU A 272 -14.00 7.49 -11.60
C LEU A 272 -14.70 8.38 -12.64
N VAL A 273 -14.16 9.56 -12.92
CA VAL A 273 -14.68 10.43 -14.00
C VAL A 273 -14.62 9.70 -15.35
N LYS A 274 -13.50 9.06 -15.70
CA LYS A 274 -13.36 8.32 -16.95
C LYS A 274 -14.31 7.13 -17.04
N VAL A 275 -14.48 6.36 -15.96
CA VAL A 275 -15.40 5.22 -15.86
C VAL A 275 -16.83 5.63 -16.25
N PHE A 276 -17.30 6.77 -15.73
CA PHE A 276 -18.67 7.23 -15.96
C PHE A 276 -18.83 8.24 -17.09
N SER A 277 -17.76 8.65 -17.76
CA SER A 277 -17.82 9.64 -18.85
C SER A 277 -18.75 9.25 -20.00
N LYS A 278 -18.89 7.95 -20.28
CA LYS A 278 -19.76 7.39 -21.33
C LYS A 278 -21.10 6.86 -20.81
N ALA A 279 -21.43 7.03 -19.53
CA ALA A 279 -22.72 6.65 -18.96
C ALA A 279 -23.84 7.57 -19.49
N ASP A 280 -25.08 7.14 -19.35
CA ASP A 280 -26.26 8.00 -19.60
C ASP A 280 -26.34 9.16 -18.64
N SER A 281 -27.13 10.18 -18.97
CA SER A 281 -27.25 11.43 -18.22
C SER A 281 -27.74 11.22 -16.78
N ASP A 282 -28.70 10.31 -16.57
CA ASP A 282 -29.25 10.05 -15.25
C ASP A 282 -28.25 9.35 -14.34
N THR A 283 -27.52 8.38 -14.89
CA THR A 283 -26.40 7.72 -14.18
C THR A 283 -25.31 8.72 -13.83
N LYS A 284 -24.87 9.56 -14.78
CA LYS A 284 -23.86 10.60 -14.49
C LYS A 284 -24.30 11.54 -13.38
N LYS A 285 -25.53 12.01 -13.40
CA LYS A 285 -26.09 12.90 -12.36
C LYS A 285 -26.06 12.21 -10.99
N ARG A 286 -26.57 10.99 -10.90
CA ARG A 286 -26.60 10.20 -9.64
C ARG A 286 -25.19 9.97 -9.11
N ILE A 287 -24.25 9.54 -9.95
CA ILE A 287 -22.87 9.26 -9.56
C ILE A 287 -22.15 10.53 -9.11
N ARG A 288 -22.33 11.64 -9.81
CA ARG A 288 -21.77 12.93 -9.40
C ARG A 288 -22.25 13.35 -8.02
N GLU A 289 -23.55 13.17 -7.71
CA GLU A 289 -24.11 13.48 -6.40
C GLU A 289 -23.48 12.62 -5.30
N ILE A 290 -23.31 11.30 -5.55
CA ILE A 290 -22.66 10.38 -4.61
C ILE A 290 -21.20 10.78 -4.42
N LEU A 291 -20.43 10.94 -5.48
CA LEU A 291 -19.01 11.26 -5.41
C LEU A 291 -18.75 12.62 -4.75
N SER A 292 -19.60 13.63 -5.01
CA SER A 292 -19.48 14.93 -4.35
C SER A 292 -19.70 14.87 -2.83
N LYS A 293 -20.44 13.87 -2.35
CA LYS A 293 -20.66 13.61 -0.93
C LYS A 293 -19.50 12.80 -0.31
N LEU A 294 -18.99 11.80 -1.03
CA LEU A 294 -17.99 10.87 -0.52
C LEU A 294 -16.56 11.41 -0.59
N ASP A 295 -16.25 12.17 -1.64
CA ASP A 295 -14.93 12.73 -1.91
C ASP A 295 -15.00 14.24 -2.14
N ILE A 296 -15.22 14.94 -1.04
CA ILE A 296 -15.44 16.40 -1.04
C ILE A 296 -14.24 17.14 -1.63
N THR A 297 -13.04 16.63 -1.41
CA THR A 297 -11.78 17.22 -1.88
C THR A 297 -11.72 17.32 -3.42
N ASN A 298 -12.29 16.34 -4.13
CA ASN A 298 -12.25 16.25 -5.59
C ASN A 298 -13.57 16.62 -6.28
N THR A 299 -14.48 17.30 -5.59
CA THR A 299 -15.80 17.71 -6.13
C THR A 299 -15.69 18.46 -7.47
N THR A 300 -14.60 19.21 -7.68
CA THR A 300 -14.38 19.95 -8.93
C THR A 300 -14.18 19.01 -10.12
N ALA A 301 -13.46 17.91 -9.96
CA ALA A 301 -13.28 16.90 -11.01
C ALA A 301 -14.61 16.24 -11.40
N TYR A 302 -15.50 16.00 -10.44
CA TYR A 302 -16.79 15.36 -10.68
C TYR A 302 -17.81 16.24 -11.44
N LYS A 303 -17.58 17.56 -11.55
CA LYS A 303 -18.39 18.47 -12.39
C LYS A 303 -18.25 18.15 -13.88
N GLU A 304 -17.24 17.37 -14.28
CA GLU A 304 -17.08 16.90 -15.66
C GLU A 304 -18.14 15.86 -16.06
N LEU A 305 -18.77 15.19 -15.08
CA LEU A 305 -19.92 14.28 -15.31
C LEU A 305 -21.19 15.10 -15.53
N LYS A 306 -21.39 15.53 -16.78
CA LYS A 306 -22.54 16.35 -17.21
C LYS A 306 -23.61 15.47 -17.87
#